data_b96ff4622e516d6e2050746397dd9924
#
_entry.id   b96ff4622e516d6e2050746397dd9924
#
_cell.length_a   1.000
_cell.length_b   1.000
_cell.length_c   1.000
_cell.angle_alpha   90.00
_cell.angle_beta   90.00
_cell.angle_gamma   90.00
#
_symmetry.space_group_name_H-M   'P 1'
#
loop_
_entity.id
_entity.type
_entity.pdbx_description
1 polymer ?
#
loop_
_entity_poly.entity_id
_entity_poly.type
_entity_poly.pdbx_seq_one_letter_code
_entity_poly.pdbx_strand_id
1 'polypeptide(L)'
;MPRPKCCRQIGAMPRETFFQPEGAAPSSLDAVLLTLDEYEAIRLADLEGLYQEQAASRMNVSRQTFGRIVEGAHRKLADVIVNGKALRIEGGPVSLVGTEPSRCPRCRRALGFGYGKQSEPSCPHCSKQAENPITLKRRTL
;
A
#
# COMPACT_ATOMS: atom_id res chain seq x y z
N MET A 1 -0.03 -16.11 19.86
CA MET A 1 -0.79 -15.56 18.74
C MET A 1 -0.08 -14.35 18.18
N PRO A 2 0.15 -14.29 16.86
CA PRO A 2 0.72 -13.09 16.30
C PRO A 2 -0.25 -11.93 16.47
N ARG A 3 0.26 -10.83 16.99
CA ARG A 3 -0.50 -9.61 17.18
C ARG A 3 -0.92 -9.07 15.80
N PRO A 4 -2.21 -8.74 15.59
CA PRO A 4 -2.63 -8.19 14.31
C PRO A 4 -1.86 -6.92 14.01
N LYS A 5 -1.32 -6.81 12.79
CA LYS A 5 -0.60 -5.62 12.35
C LYS A 5 -1.62 -4.50 12.15
N CYS A 6 -1.51 -3.44 12.94
CA CYS A 6 -2.32 -2.25 12.71
C CYS A 6 -1.96 -1.60 11.38
N CYS A 7 -2.97 -1.08 10.69
CA CYS A 7 -2.76 -0.32 9.47
C CYS A 7 -1.93 0.93 9.75
N ARG A 8 -0.82 1.08 9.03
CA ARG A 8 0.06 2.24 9.11
C ARG A 8 -0.44 3.32 8.18
N GLN A 9 -0.42 4.55 8.64
CA GLN A 9 -0.91 5.67 7.84
C GLN A 9 0.16 6.14 6.86
N ILE A 10 -0.25 6.39 5.62
CA ILE A 10 0.61 7.00 4.60
C ILE A 10 -0.06 8.28 4.07
N GLY A 11 0.75 9.30 3.76
CA GLY A 11 0.25 10.59 3.30
C GLY A 11 -0.18 10.60 1.84
N ALA A 12 0.47 9.82 0.99
CA ALA A 12 0.19 9.75 -0.44
C ALA A 12 0.66 8.43 -1.04
N MET A 13 0.03 8.03 -2.12
CA MET A 13 0.51 6.89 -2.91
C MET A 13 1.72 7.29 -3.75
N PRO A 14 2.66 6.37 -4.00
CA PRO A 14 3.80 6.65 -4.86
C PRO A 14 3.35 6.98 -6.29
N ARG A 15 4.04 7.91 -6.93
CA ARG A 15 3.79 8.25 -8.34
C ARG A 15 4.18 7.11 -9.26
N GLU A 16 5.33 6.52 -8.96
CA GLU A 16 5.86 5.38 -9.69
C GLU A 16 6.02 4.20 -8.75
N THR A 17 5.65 3.03 -9.21
CA THR A 17 5.70 1.80 -8.42
C THR A 17 6.76 0.83 -8.90
N PHE A 18 7.46 1.14 -9.99
CA PHE A 18 8.48 0.29 -10.55
C PHE A 18 9.67 1.11 -11.05
N PHE A 19 10.85 0.75 -10.57
CA PHE A 19 12.12 1.35 -10.97
C PHE A 19 13.06 0.23 -11.44
N GLN A 20 13.77 0.47 -12.53
CA GLN A 20 14.72 -0.51 -13.06
C GLN A 20 15.97 0.20 -13.58
N PRO A 21 17.12 -0.47 -13.58
CA PRO A 21 18.32 0.05 -14.23
C PRO A 21 18.09 0.29 -15.72
N GLU A 22 18.69 1.37 -16.24
CA GLU A 22 18.61 1.72 -17.64
C GLU A 22 19.22 0.61 -18.51
N GLY A 23 18.54 0.28 -19.62
CA GLY A 23 19.02 -0.73 -20.56
C GLY A 23 18.82 -2.18 -20.14
N ALA A 24 18.27 -2.43 -18.98
CA ALA A 24 18.03 -3.79 -18.51
C ALA A 24 16.69 -4.32 -19.02
N ALA A 25 16.66 -5.57 -19.48
CA ALA A 25 15.42 -6.22 -19.86
C ALA A 25 14.59 -6.55 -18.62
N PRO A 26 13.29 -6.25 -18.59
CA PRO A 26 12.45 -6.49 -17.42
C PRO A 26 12.43 -7.94 -16.93
N SER A 27 12.65 -8.88 -17.83
CA SER A 27 12.64 -10.32 -17.54
C SER A 27 13.92 -10.85 -16.91
N SER A 28 15.01 -10.07 -16.93
CA SER A 28 16.33 -10.53 -16.48
C SER A 28 16.73 -9.97 -15.11
N LEU A 29 15.90 -9.14 -14.50
CA LEU A 29 16.23 -8.48 -13.24
C LEU A 29 15.48 -9.10 -12.08
N ASP A 30 16.22 -9.36 -11.00
CA ASP A 30 15.62 -9.60 -9.71
C ASP A 30 14.97 -8.31 -9.23
N ALA A 31 13.72 -8.40 -8.77
CA ALA A 31 13.00 -7.26 -8.23
C ALA A 31 12.98 -7.33 -6.70
N VAL A 32 13.35 -6.24 -6.06
CA VAL A 32 13.21 -6.08 -4.61
C VAL A 32 11.84 -5.45 -4.35
N LEU A 33 11.08 -6.06 -3.45
CA LEU A 33 9.76 -5.56 -3.08
C LEU A 33 9.88 -4.58 -1.91
N LEU A 34 9.53 -3.33 -2.13
CA LEU A 34 9.41 -2.31 -1.08
C LEU A 34 7.92 -2.13 -0.76
N THR A 35 7.56 -2.30 0.50
CA THR A 35 6.16 -2.12 0.91
C THR A 35 5.81 -0.63 1.00
N LEU A 36 4.52 -0.30 0.95
CA LEU A 36 4.06 1.08 0.99
C LEU A 36 4.40 1.77 2.32
N ASP A 37 4.42 1.04 3.41
CA ASP A 37 4.83 1.58 4.71
C ASP A 37 6.34 1.89 4.73
N GLU A 38 7.16 1.06 4.12
CA GLU A 38 8.59 1.32 3.96
C GLU A 38 8.84 2.55 3.07
N TYR A 39 8.06 2.68 1.99
CA TYR A 39 8.10 3.86 1.12
C TYR A 39 7.77 5.14 1.89
N GLU A 40 6.70 5.13 2.67
CA GLU A 40 6.30 6.29 3.47
C GLU A 40 7.34 6.64 4.54
N ALA A 41 7.93 5.63 5.17
CA ALA A 41 8.98 5.84 6.16
C ALA A 41 10.20 6.56 5.55
N ILE A 42 10.62 6.16 4.36
CA ILE A 42 11.70 6.83 3.62
C ILE A 42 11.30 8.25 3.26
N ARG A 43 10.10 8.45 2.77
CA ARG A 43 9.60 9.76 2.40
C ARG A 43 9.65 10.73 3.57
N LEU A 44 9.18 10.29 4.74
CA LEU A 44 9.14 11.14 5.94
C LEU A 44 10.52 11.38 6.54
N ALA A 45 11.33 10.33 6.66
CA ALA A 45 12.63 10.43 7.32
C ALA A 45 13.69 11.05 6.44
N ASP A 46 13.79 10.62 5.20
CA ASP A 46 14.91 10.97 4.33
C ASP A 46 14.58 12.15 3.40
N LEU A 47 13.39 12.20 2.83
CA LEU A 47 13.01 13.28 1.92
C LEU A 47 12.54 14.52 2.68
N GLU A 48 11.65 14.39 3.64
CA GLU A 48 11.14 15.50 4.45
C GLU A 48 12.06 15.83 5.64
N GLY A 49 12.95 14.92 6.02
CA GLY A 49 13.90 15.14 7.08
C GLY A 49 13.30 15.17 8.49
N LEU A 50 12.19 14.47 8.70
CA LEU A 50 11.55 14.42 10.01
C LEU A 50 12.32 13.51 10.97
N TYR A 51 12.30 13.88 12.26
CA TYR A 51 12.81 13.00 13.30
C TYR A 51 11.93 11.76 13.44
N GLN A 52 12.51 10.67 13.95
CA GLN A 52 11.81 9.39 14.08
C GLN A 52 10.49 9.51 14.85
N GLU A 53 10.45 10.30 15.90
CA GLU A 53 9.24 10.51 16.70
C GLU A 53 8.13 11.17 15.89
N GLN A 54 8.46 12.20 15.12
CA GLN A 54 7.51 12.91 14.28
C GLN A 54 7.00 12.03 13.14
N ALA A 55 7.90 11.33 12.47
CA ALA A 55 7.56 10.43 11.40
C ALA A 55 6.70 9.25 11.88
N ALA A 56 7.07 8.66 12.99
CA ALA A 56 6.30 7.58 13.61
C ALA A 56 4.88 8.02 13.97
N SER A 57 4.75 9.22 14.52
CA SER A 57 3.45 9.81 14.84
C SER A 57 2.57 9.96 13.60
N ARG A 58 3.12 10.43 12.49
CA ARG A 58 2.37 10.55 11.22
C ARG A 58 1.93 9.21 10.67
N MET A 59 2.72 8.17 10.84
CA MET A 59 2.38 6.83 10.41
C MET A 59 1.52 6.06 11.43
N ASN A 60 1.25 6.66 12.58
CA ASN A 60 0.52 6.03 13.68
C ASN A 60 1.16 4.71 14.15
N VAL A 61 2.48 4.75 14.28
CA VAL A 61 3.27 3.62 14.78
C VAL A 61 4.18 4.10 15.92
N SER A 62 4.73 3.16 16.70
CA SER A 62 5.72 3.49 17.72
C SER A 62 7.04 3.88 17.08
N ARG A 63 7.87 4.64 17.79
CA ARG A 63 9.21 5.02 17.35
C ARG A 63 10.06 3.80 17.01
N GLN A 64 9.98 2.75 17.83
CA GLN A 64 10.73 1.52 17.60
C GLN A 64 10.29 0.81 16.31
N THR A 65 8.97 0.73 16.08
CA THR A 65 8.41 0.17 14.85
C THR A 65 8.86 0.97 13.64
N PHE A 66 8.81 2.29 13.73
CA PHE A 66 9.28 3.17 12.66
C PHE A 66 10.75 2.94 12.34
N GLY A 67 11.59 2.85 13.36
CA GLY A 67 13.03 2.57 13.19
C GLY A 67 13.28 1.26 12.44
N ARG A 68 12.53 0.21 12.75
CA ARG A 68 12.61 -1.08 12.05
C ARG A 68 12.17 -0.98 10.60
N ILE A 69 11.11 -0.23 10.33
CA ILE A 69 10.60 -0.02 8.97
C ILE A 69 11.64 0.70 8.11
N VAL A 70 12.20 1.79 8.63
CA VAL A 70 13.22 2.58 7.94
C VAL A 70 14.49 1.74 7.69
N GLU A 71 14.95 1.00 8.68
CA GLU A 71 16.11 0.14 8.54
C GLU A 71 15.93 -0.91 7.45
N GLY A 72 14.78 -1.59 7.45
CA GLY A 72 14.43 -2.55 6.41
C GLY A 72 14.35 -1.91 5.03
N ALA A 73 13.78 -0.71 4.94
CA ALA A 73 13.69 0.04 3.70
C ALA A 73 15.06 0.44 3.16
N HIS A 74 15.94 0.91 4.03
CA HIS A 74 17.31 1.27 3.65
C HIS A 74 18.10 0.08 3.12
N ARG A 75 17.97 -1.09 3.73
CA ARG A 75 18.61 -2.32 3.24
C ARG A 75 18.15 -2.70 1.85
N LYS A 76 16.84 -2.60 1.61
CA LYS A 76 16.26 -2.92 0.31
C LYS A 76 16.73 -1.94 -0.77
N LEU A 77 16.75 -0.66 -0.46
CA LEU A 77 17.27 0.35 -1.39
C LEU A 77 18.74 0.16 -1.67
N ALA A 78 19.53 -0.15 -0.65
CA ALA A 78 20.95 -0.43 -0.81
C ALA A 78 21.18 -1.65 -1.72
N ASP A 79 20.39 -2.71 -1.55
CA ASP A 79 20.44 -3.90 -2.40
C ASP A 79 20.13 -3.57 -3.86
N VAL A 80 19.12 -2.74 -4.09
CA VAL A 80 18.76 -2.28 -5.44
C VAL A 80 19.91 -1.51 -6.08
N ILE A 81 20.47 -0.56 -5.37
CA ILE A 81 21.52 0.34 -5.91
C ILE A 81 22.84 -0.40 -6.11
N VAL A 82 23.26 -1.17 -5.11
CA VAL A 82 24.57 -1.85 -5.13
C VAL A 82 24.59 -2.99 -6.13
N ASN A 83 23.53 -3.77 -6.18
CA ASN A 83 23.45 -4.97 -7.01
C ASN A 83 22.72 -4.75 -8.34
N GLY A 84 22.27 -3.55 -8.63
CA GLY A 84 21.58 -3.23 -9.88
C GLY A 84 20.27 -3.95 -10.08
N LYS A 85 19.49 -4.12 -9.02
CA LYS A 85 18.21 -4.79 -9.08
C LYS A 85 17.07 -3.83 -9.41
N ALA A 86 15.94 -4.38 -9.84
CA ALA A 86 14.72 -3.59 -9.99
C ALA A 86 14.05 -3.36 -8.63
N LEU A 87 13.30 -2.28 -8.49
CA LEU A 87 12.54 -1.96 -7.29
C LEU A 87 11.07 -1.92 -7.63
N ARG A 88 10.27 -2.67 -6.88
CA ARG A 88 8.81 -2.65 -6.99
C ARG A 88 8.21 -2.20 -5.66
N ILE A 89 7.32 -1.22 -5.73
CA ILE A 89 6.65 -0.65 -4.55
C ILE A 89 5.21 -1.10 -4.56
N GLU A 90 4.85 -2.02 -3.67
CA GLU A 90 3.47 -2.50 -3.55
C GLU A 90 3.25 -3.21 -2.21
N GLY A 91 2.00 -3.26 -1.79
CA GLY A 91 1.60 -4.03 -0.62
C GLY A 91 1.93 -3.37 0.71
N GLY A 92 1.71 -4.12 1.77
CA GLY A 92 1.91 -3.67 3.14
C GLY A 92 0.61 -3.24 3.83
N PRO A 93 0.61 -3.27 5.17
CA PRO A 93 -0.56 -2.89 5.97
C PRO A 93 -0.66 -1.37 6.11
N VAL A 94 -1.23 -0.69 5.10
CA VAL A 94 -1.29 0.79 5.05
C VAL A 94 -2.70 1.30 4.85
N SER A 95 -2.94 2.54 5.31
CA SER A 95 -4.14 3.31 5.04
C SER A 95 -3.75 4.75 4.69
N LEU A 96 -4.46 5.36 3.73
CA LEU A 96 -4.22 6.76 3.36
C LEU A 96 -4.81 7.69 4.41
N VAL A 97 -4.02 8.69 4.80
CA VAL A 97 -4.49 9.74 5.73
C VAL A 97 -5.53 10.59 5.02
N GLY A 98 -6.67 10.79 5.69
CA GLY A 98 -7.72 11.67 5.18
C GLY A 98 -8.63 11.06 4.12
N THR A 99 -8.38 9.83 3.70
CA THR A 99 -9.30 9.08 2.88
C THR A 99 -9.86 7.93 3.71
N GLU A 100 -11.15 7.94 3.92
CA GLU A 100 -11.80 6.72 4.40
C GLU A 100 -11.56 5.61 3.37
N PRO A 101 -11.32 4.39 3.83
CA PRO A 101 -11.23 3.28 2.89
C PRO A 101 -12.50 3.30 2.05
N SER A 102 -12.33 3.26 0.74
CA SER A 102 -13.48 3.24 -0.16
C SER A 102 -14.37 2.08 0.25
N ARG A 103 -15.60 2.40 0.59
CA ARG A 103 -16.58 1.39 0.96
C ARG A 103 -17.41 1.04 -0.26
N CYS A 104 -17.67 -0.24 -0.42
CA CYS A 104 -18.55 -0.68 -1.49
C CYS A 104 -19.94 -0.03 -1.30
N PRO A 105 -20.48 0.65 -2.33
CA PRO A 105 -21.80 1.28 -2.21
C PRO A 105 -22.95 0.27 -2.01
N ARG A 106 -22.72 -1.00 -2.32
CA ARG A 106 -23.72 -2.05 -2.15
C ARG A 106 -23.68 -2.71 -0.77
N CYS A 107 -22.51 -3.18 -0.34
CA CYS A 107 -22.38 -3.92 0.91
C CYS A 107 -21.70 -3.15 2.04
N ARG A 108 -21.24 -1.94 1.79
CA ARG A 108 -20.55 -1.05 2.72
C ARG A 108 -19.28 -1.62 3.35
N ARG A 109 -18.79 -2.75 2.86
CA ARG A 109 -17.51 -3.29 3.31
C ARG A 109 -16.36 -2.45 2.80
N ALA A 110 -15.33 -2.34 3.62
CA ALA A 110 -14.13 -1.63 3.26
C ALA A 110 -13.43 -2.35 2.10
N LEU A 111 -13.27 -1.64 1.01
CA LEU A 111 -12.47 -2.07 -0.13
C LEU A 111 -11.06 -1.56 0.07
N GLY A 112 -10.07 -2.41 -0.15
CA GLY A 112 -8.67 -2.01 -0.04
C GLY A 112 -8.32 -0.86 -0.98
N PHE A 113 -7.20 -0.20 -0.69
CA PHE A 113 -6.70 0.90 -1.52
C PHE A 113 -6.47 0.47 -2.96
N GLY A 114 -6.91 1.29 -3.89
CA GLY A 114 -6.80 1.01 -5.32
C GLY A 114 -8.09 0.59 -5.99
N TYR A 115 -9.12 0.28 -5.21
CA TYR A 115 -10.44 0.03 -5.78
C TYR A 115 -11.17 1.38 -5.95
N GLY A 116 -11.35 1.82 -7.16
CA GLY A 116 -12.21 2.97 -7.41
C GLY A 116 -11.74 3.98 -8.45
N LYS A 117 -10.55 3.84 -9.01
CA LYS A 117 -10.08 4.80 -10.02
C LYS A 117 -10.07 4.29 -11.45
N GLN A 118 -10.33 3.03 -11.68
CA GLN A 118 -10.42 2.49 -13.05
C GLN A 118 -11.65 1.59 -13.16
N SER A 119 -12.59 2.04 -13.94
CA SER A 119 -13.72 1.30 -14.50
C SER A 119 -14.32 0.21 -13.61
N GLU A 120 -15.49 0.51 -13.06
CA GLU A 120 -16.39 -0.38 -12.33
C GLU A 120 -15.73 -1.30 -11.29
N PRO A 121 -15.75 -0.89 -10.01
CA PRO A 121 -15.26 -1.74 -8.95
C PRO A 121 -16.21 -2.93 -8.78
N SER A 122 -15.87 -4.04 -9.36
CA SER A 122 -16.52 -5.29 -8.98
C SER A 122 -16.02 -5.64 -7.57
N CYS A 123 -16.84 -5.30 -6.58
CA CYS A 123 -16.57 -5.71 -5.22
C CYS A 123 -16.52 -7.23 -5.16
N PRO A 124 -15.41 -7.84 -4.71
CA PRO A 124 -15.29 -9.29 -4.65
C PRO A 124 -16.35 -9.96 -3.77
N HIS A 125 -16.96 -9.20 -2.87
CA HIS A 125 -18.06 -9.67 -2.05
C HIS A 125 -19.41 -9.60 -2.74
N CYS A 126 -19.65 -8.52 -3.50
CA CYS A 126 -20.92 -8.32 -4.22
C CYS A 126 -20.98 -9.12 -5.51
N SER A 127 -19.86 -9.38 -6.17
CA SER A 127 -19.85 -10.17 -7.39
C SER A 127 -20.24 -11.62 -7.15
N LYS A 128 -19.96 -12.14 -5.96
CA LYS A 128 -20.44 -13.49 -5.57
C LYS A 128 -21.91 -13.55 -5.22
N GLN A 129 -22.54 -12.40 -4.96
CA GLN A 129 -23.98 -12.33 -4.63
C GLN A 129 -24.84 -11.86 -5.80
N ALA A 130 -24.23 -11.40 -6.89
CA ALA A 130 -24.96 -10.94 -8.06
C ALA A 130 -25.64 -12.08 -8.84
N GLU A 131 -25.32 -13.32 -8.52
CA GLU A 131 -25.95 -14.50 -9.09
C GLU A 131 -27.22 -14.93 -8.37
N ASN A 132 -27.64 -14.17 -7.36
CA ASN A 132 -28.83 -14.54 -6.61
C ASN A 132 -30.06 -13.78 -7.17
N PRO A 133 -30.96 -14.48 -7.88
CA PRO A 133 -32.09 -13.82 -8.56
C PRO A 133 -33.12 -13.19 -7.62
N ILE A 134 -32.98 -13.43 -6.33
CA ILE A 134 -33.89 -12.90 -5.31
C ILE A 134 -33.71 -11.39 -5.10
N THR A 135 -32.51 -10.88 -5.38
CA THR A 135 -32.22 -9.46 -5.19
C THR A 135 -32.79 -8.56 -6.29
N LEU A 136 -33.12 -9.12 -7.44
CA LEU A 136 -33.70 -8.38 -8.56
C LEU A 136 -35.18 -8.08 -8.40
N LYS A 137 -35.90 -8.89 -7.63
CA LYS A 137 -37.35 -8.71 -7.42
C LYS A 137 -37.73 -7.58 -6.46
N ARG A 138 -36.77 -7.10 -5.68
CA ARG A 138 -37.01 -6.00 -4.73
C ARG A 138 -36.88 -4.61 -5.33
N ARG A 139 -36.50 -4.52 -6.61
CA ARG A 139 -36.30 -3.24 -7.30
C ARG A 139 -37.49 -2.84 -8.18
N THR A 140 -38.50 -3.63 -8.22
CA THR A 140 -39.72 -3.36 -9.04
C THR A 140 -40.88 -2.81 -8.23
N LEU A 141 -40.56 -2.12 -7.15
CA LEU A 141 -41.57 -1.32 -6.45
C LEU A 141 -41.38 0.14 -6.69
#